data_90be0c96aaeda64569addd46ede991a4
#
_entry.id   90be0c96aaeda64569addd46ede991a4
#
_cell.length_a   1.000
_cell.length_b   1.000
_cell.length_c   1.000
_cell.angle_alpha   90.00
_cell.angle_beta   90.00
_cell.angle_gamma   90.00
#
_symmetry.space_group_name_H-M   'P 1'
#
loop_
_entity.id
_entity.type
_entity.pdbx_description
1 polymer ?
#
loop_
_entity_poly.entity_id
_entity_poly.type
_entity_poly.pdbx_seq_one_letter_code
_entity_poly.pdbx_strand_id
1 'polypeptide(L)'
;MRALGALIQRDIRIALRVGGGALIGVLFFLTVVVLMPFAVGPDLKLLARLGPAILWLGALLSSLLTLDRLFMADHEDGSLDLIAMARTPLELACAAKALAHWLASGLPLIIATPVLGLLLNLDVPATSAVALTLLAGTPALTFTGMIGAALAVTLHRGGLLLAVLVLPLSIPVLIFGVAASEAAITGPHSFGAPFAILCALSLVSLVVGPFAAAVSLRHGLD
;
A
#
# COMPACT_ATOMS: atom_id res chain seq x y z
N MET A 1 15.39 16.84 11.45
CA MET A 1 14.91 16.85 10.05
C MET A 1 15.91 16.22 9.05
N ARG A 2 17.22 16.52 9.10
CA ARG A 2 18.20 15.91 8.18
C ARG A 2 18.29 14.38 8.27
N ALA A 3 18.17 13.80 9.47
CA ALA A 3 18.22 12.35 9.67
C ALA A 3 17.04 11.60 9.03
N LEU A 4 15.81 12.11 9.18
CA LEU A 4 14.62 11.50 8.57
C LEU A 4 14.66 11.56 7.04
N GLY A 5 15.09 12.68 6.47
CA GLY A 5 15.29 12.80 5.02
C GLY A 5 16.35 11.83 4.48
N ALA A 6 17.46 11.64 5.22
CA ALA A 6 18.48 10.66 4.85
C ALA A 6 17.94 9.21 4.92
N LEU A 7 17.11 8.89 5.93
CA LEU A 7 16.47 7.60 6.07
C LEU A 7 15.53 7.31 4.88
N ILE A 8 14.65 8.27 4.54
CA ILE A 8 13.75 8.16 3.39
C ILE A 8 14.54 7.92 2.09
N GLN A 9 15.60 8.71 1.86
CA GLN A 9 16.42 8.59 0.65
C GLN A 9 17.16 7.24 0.60
N ARG A 10 17.67 6.74 1.73
CA ARG A 10 18.28 5.41 1.85
C ARG A 10 17.27 4.34 1.44
N ASP A 11 16.10 4.36 2.07
CA ASP A 11 15.09 3.31 1.89
C ASP A 11 14.52 3.30 0.47
N ILE A 12 14.28 4.46 -0.14
CA ILE A 12 13.89 4.54 -1.56
C ILE A 12 14.98 3.94 -2.45
N ARG A 13 16.26 4.25 -2.21
CA ARG A 13 17.35 3.69 -3.01
C ARG A 13 17.44 2.18 -2.87
N ILE A 14 17.24 1.64 -1.67
CA ILE A 14 17.25 0.20 -1.42
C ILE A 14 16.07 -0.46 -2.14
N ALA A 15 14.86 0.09 -2.01
CA ALA A 15 13.65 -0.44 -2.61
C ALA A 15 13.69 -0.48 -4.16
N LEU A 16 14.34 0.51 -4.78
CA LEU A 16 14.45 0.63 -6.24
C LEU A 16 15.64 -0.14 -6.84
N ARG A 17 16.56 -0.68 -6.03
CA ARG A 17 17.65 -1.53 -6.54
C ARG A 17 17.12 -2.87 -7.05
N VAL A 18 17.89 -3.49 -7.97
CA VAL A 18 17.61 -4.85 -8.45
C VAL A 18 17.59 -5.81 -7.23
N GLY A 19 16.46 -6.49 -7.03
CA GLY A 19 16.22 -7.29 -5.82
C GLY A 19 15.51 -6.53 -4.69
N GLY A 20 15.34 -5.20 -4.78
CA GLY A 20 14.47 -4.43 -3.89
C GLY A 20 13.00 -4.79 -4.10
N GLY A 21 12.22 -4.86 -3.02
CA GLY A 21 10.82 -5.34 -3.06
C GLY A 21 9.87 -4.52 -3.94
N ALA A 22 10.15 -3.24 -4.18
CA ALA A 22 9.27 -2.34 -4.92
C ALA A 22 8.97 -2.82 -6.35
N LEU A 23 10.00 -3.24 -7.10
CA LEU A 23 9.83 -3.74 -8.46
C LEU A 23 8.95 -5.00 -8.51
N ILE A 24 9.12 -5.90 -7.54
CA ILE A 24 8.34 -7.13 -7.45
C ILE A 24 6.86 -6.81 -7.27
N GLY A 25 6.52 -5.85 -6.40
CA GLY A 25 5.15 -5.40 -6.18
C GLY A 25 4.52 -4.80 -7.44
N VAL A 26 5.25 -3.92 -8.13
CA VAL A 26 4.77 -3.31 -9.38
C VAL A 26 4.54 -4.37 -10.46
N LEU A 27 5.49 -5.29 -10.65
CA LEU A 27 5.35 -6.39 -11.62
C LEU A 27 4.17 -7.30 -11.27
N PHE A 28 3.99 -7.60 -9.98
CA PHE A 28 2.85 -8.40 -9.52
C PHE A 28 1.53 -7.70 -9.83
N PHE A 29 1.42 -6.40 -9.52
CA PHE A 29 0.24 -5.60 -9.83
C PHE A 29 -0.06 -5.62 -11.34
N LEU A 30 0.94 -5.33 -12.17
CA LEU A 30 0.80 -5.39 -13.63
C LEU A 30 0.33 -6.77 -14.08
N THR A 31 0.93 -7.84 -13.57
CA THR A 31 0.58 -9.21 -13.92
C THR A 31 -0.88 -9.52 -13.58
N VAL A 32 -1.32 -9.21 -12.35
CA VAL A 32 -2.71 -9.44 -11.91
C VAL A 32 -3.69 -8.72 -12.83
N VAL A 33 -3.45 -7.44 -13.12
CA VAL A 33 -4.37 -6.65 -13.94
C VAL A 33 -4.36 -7.08 -15.40
N VAL A 34 -3.19 -7.36 -15.96
CA VAL A 34 -3.04 -7.80 -17.38
C VAL A 34 -3.67 -9.17 -17.62
N LEU A 35 -3.69 -10.05 -16.62
CA LEU A 35 -4.32 -11.36 -16.75
C LEU A 35 -5.85 -11.30 -16.77
N MET A 36 -6.46 -10.23 -16.22
CA MET A 36 -7.92 -10.15 -16.09
C MET A 36 -8.69 -10.16 -17.42
N PRO A 37 -8.30 -9.45 -18.48
CA PRO A 37 -8.95 -9.56 -19.79
C PRO A 37 -8.93 -10.99 -20.36
N PHE A 38 -7.86 -11.73 -20.11
CA PHE A 38 -7.77 -13.13 -20.56
C PHE A 38 -8.63 -14.06 -19.71
N ALA A 39 -8.76 -13.80 -18.40
CA ALA A 39 -9.56 -14.61 -17.48
C ALA A 39 -11.07 -14.37 -17.64
N VAL A 40 -11.47 -13.10 -17.86
CA VAL A 40 -12.89 -12.70 -18.01
C VAL A 40 -13.38 -12.92 -19.44
N GLY A 41 -12.46 -12.90 -20.43
CA GLY A 41 -12.81 -12.98 -21.85
C GLY A 41 -13.15 -11.61 -22.47
N PRO A 42 -13.69 -11.59 -23.72
CA PRO A 42 -13.80 -10.37 -24.53
C PRO A 42 -15.02 -9.48 -24.16
N ASP A 43 -15.59 -9.64 -22.98
CA ASP A 43 -16.71 -8.80 -22.53
C ASP A 43 -16.17 -7.48 -21.95
N LEU A 44 -16.08 -6.48 -22.83
CA LEU A 44 -15.59 -5.13 -22.47
C LEU A 44 -16.47 -4.43 -21.43
N LYS A 45 -17.78 -4.70 -21.38
CA LYS A 45 -18.67 -4.12 -20.40
C LYS A 45 -18.43 -4.70 -19.00
N LEU A 46 -18.23 -6.00 -18.94
CA LEU A 46 -17.89 -6.69 -17.68
C LEU A 46 -16.52 -6.25 -17.19
N LEU A 47 -15.52 -6.12 -18.07
CA LEU A 47 -14.19 -5.62 -17.73
C LEU A 47 -14.24 -4.21 -17.16
N ALA A 48 -14.98 -3.30 -17.79
CA ALA A 48 -15.14 -1.93 -17.30
C ALA A 48 -15.84 -1.90 -15.93
N ARG A 49 -16.86 -2.75 -15.72
CA ARG A 49 -17.58 -2.85 -14.45
C ARG A 49 -16.71 -3.39 -13.32
N LEU A 50 -15.86 -4.36 -13.59
CA LEU A 50 -14.95 -4.97 -12.60
C LEU A 50 -13.65 -4.19 -12.43
N GLY A 51 -13.33 -3.29 -13.34
CA GLY A 51 -12.06 -2.57 -13.41
C GLY A 51 -11.62 -1.94 -12.08
N PRO A 52 -12.47 -1.13 -11.39
CA PRO A 52 -12.13 -0.57 -10.09
C PRO A 52 -11.75 -1.61 -9.04
N ALA A 53 -12.54 -2.68 -8.92
CA ALA A 53 -12.30 -3.75 -7.97
C ALA A 53 -11.00 -4.50 -8.29
N ILE A 54 -10.71 -4.76 -9.57
CA ILE A 54 -9.47 -5.42 -10.03
C ILE A 54 -8.26 -4.58 -9.67
N LEU A 55 -8.30 -3.27 -9.94
CA LEU A 55 -7.20 -2.35 -9.65
C LEU A 55 -6.96 -2.24 -8.13
N TRP A 56 -8.01 -2.15 -7.33
CA TRP A 56 -7.92 -2.09 -5.88
C TRP A 56 -7.41 -3.39 -5.26
N LEU A 57 -7.90 -4.55 -5.72
CA LEU A 57 -7.40 -5.86 -5.28
C LEU A 57 -5.94 -6.05 -5.67
N GLY A 58 -5.58 -5.69 -6.89
CA GLY A 58 -4.20 -5.73 -7.35
C GLY A 58 -3.28 -4.86 -6.50
N ALA A 59 -3.71 -3.64 -6.17
CA ALA A 59 -2.96 -2.73 -5.31
C ALA A 59 -2.81 -3.27 -3.87
N LEU A 60 -3.87 -3.83 -3.29
CA LEU A 60 -3.83 -4.46 -1.97
C LEU A 60 -2.85 -5.64 -1.94
N LEU A 61 -2.96 -6.56 -2.88
CA LEU A 61 -2.09 -7.75 -2.94
C LEU A 61 -0.63 -7.37 -3.20
N SER A 62 -0.39 -6.40 -4.07
CA SER A 62 0.95 -5.84 -4.32
C SER A 62 1.53 -5.20 -3.06
N SER A 63 0.73 -4.43 -2.32
CA SER A 63 1.15 -3.82 -1.05
C SER A 63 1.53 -4.88 -0.02
N LEU A 64 0.73 -5.93 0.15
CA LEU A 64 1.03 -7.03 1.07
C LEU A 64 2.35 -7.73 0.72
N LEU A 65 2.59 -7.96 -0.56
CA LEU A 65 3.81 -8.61 -1.02
C LEU A 65 5.08 -7.81 -0.73
N THR A 66 4.98 -6.48 -0.73
CA THR A 66 6.14 -5.60 -0.53
C THR A 66 6.34 -5.19 0.93
N LEU A 67 5.26 -5.17 1.72
CA LEU A 67 5.29 -4.78 3.14
C LEU A 67 6.10 -5.73 4.02
N ASP A 68 6.20 -7.00 3.65
CA ASP A 68 7.01 -8.00 4.35
C ASP A 68 8.47 -7.54 4.51
N ARG A 69 8.99 -6.80 3.55
CA ARG A 69 10.38 -6.31 3.53
C ARG A 69 10.60 -4.99 4.28
N LEU A 70 9.54 -4.34 4.77
CA LEU A 70 9.61 -2.98 5.34
C LEU A 70 10.58 -2.87 6.52
N PHE A 71 10.58 -3.86 7.41
CA PHE A 71 11.47 -3.91 8.58
C PHE A 71 12.42 -5.12 8.55
N MET A 72 12.09 -6.15 7.76
CA MET A 72 12.87 -7.40 7.73
C MET A 72 14.33 -7.16 7.30
N ALA A 73 14.56 -6.35 6.27
CA ALA A 73 15.90 -6.04 5.79
C ALA A 73 16.75 -5.34 6.86
N ASP A 74 16.16 -4.38 7.59
CA ASP A 74 16.86 -3.68 8.68
C ASP A 74 17.06 -4.57 9.91
N HIS A 75 16.20 -5.56 10.12
CA HIS A 75 16.36 -6.55 11.18
C HIS A 75 17.51 -7.52 10.87
N GLU A 76 17.56 -8.01 9.63
CA GLU A 76 18.60 -8.97 9.17
C GLU A 76 20.02 -8.35 9.19
N ASP A 77 20.16 -7.05 8.89
CA ASP A 77 21.45 -6.36 8.89
C ASP A 77 21.78 -5.68 10.22
N GLY A 78 20.88 -5.74 11.23
CA GLY A 78 21.06 -5.15 12.57
C GLY A 78 20.85 -3.62 12.59
N SER A 79 20.47 -3.00 11.48
CA SER A 79 20.23 -1.53 11.45
C SER A 79 18.96 -1.13 12.19
N LEU A 80 18.01 -2.05 12.40
CA LEU A 80 16.79 -1.80 13.15
C LEU A 80 17.09 -1.41 14.60
N ASP A 81 18.05 -2.07 15.25
CA ASP A 81 18.48 -1.76 16.63
C ASP A 81 19.10 -0.35 16.69
N LEU A 82 19.92 -0.01 15.69
CA LEU A 82 20.51 1.32 15.61
C LEU A 82 19.46 2.41 15.41
N ILE A 83 18.40 2.13 14.65
CA ILE A 83 17.26 3.04 14.47
C ILE A 83 16.50 3.19 15.78
N ALA A 84 16.27 2.10 16.52
CA ALA A 84 15.58 2.11 17.80
C ALA A 84 16.35 2.86 18.90
N MET A 85 17.67 2.76 18.91
CA MET A 85 18.56 3.45 19.86
C MET A 85 18.88 4.90 19.46
N ALA A 86 18.46 5.36 18.27
CA ALA A 86 18.74 6.70 17.79
C ALA A 86 18.01 7.76 18.63
N ARG A 87 18.54 9.01 18.62
CA ARG A 87 17.86 10.16 19.26
C ARG A 87 16.53 10.53 18.61
N THR A 88 16.26 10.05 17.41
CA THR A 88 15.01 10.32 16.69
C THR A 88 13.90 9.43 17.27
N PRO A 89 12.72 9.97 17.59
CA PRO A 89 11.60 9.15 18.04
C PRO A 89 11.30 8.02 17.03
N LEU A 90 11.16 6.79 17.54
CA LEU A 90 10.97 5.60 16.71
C LEU A 90 9.71 5.70 15.85
N GLU A 91 8.66 6.36 16.35
CA GLU A 91 7.43 6.64 15.63
C GLU A 91 7.70 7.45 14.35
N LEU A 92 8.57 8.46 14.42
CA LEU A 92 8.95 9.26 13.25
C LEU A 92 9.82 8.48 12.28
N ALA A 93 10.68 7.58 12.78
CA ALA A 93 11.46 6.69 11.93
C ALA A 93 10.55 5.70 11.20
N CYS A 94 9.56 5.10 11.88
CA CYS A 94 8.54 4.26 11.29
C CYS A 94 7.73 5.00 10.22
N ALA A 95 7.29 6.23 10.51
CA ALA A 95 6.57 7.05 9.54
C ALA A 95 7.43 7.36 8.29
N ALA A 96 8.70 7.68 8.48
CA ALA A 96 9.64 7.94 7.38
C ALA A 96 9.84 6.69 6.51
N LYS A 97 9.96 5.52 7.12
CA LYS A 97 10.09 4.24 6.40
C LYS A 97 8.81 3.89 5.62
N ALA A 98 7.64 4.05 6.23
CA ALA A 98 6.37 3.82 5.55
C ALA A 98 6.18 4.79 4.37
N LEU A 99 6.53 6.07 4.54
CA LEU A 99 6.49 7.05 3.47
C LEU A 99 7.44 6.67 2.32
N ALA A 100 8.68 6.28 2.64
CA ALA A 100 9.65 5.83 1.64
C ALA A 100 9.15 4.60 0.88
N HIS A 101 8.56 3.64 1.60
CA HIS A 101 7.96 2.45 1.02
C HIS A 101 6.79 2.80 0.10
N TRP A 102 5.87 3.67 0.54
CA TRP A 102 4.74 4.12 -0.28
C TRP A 102 5.20 4.84 -1.55
N LEU A 103 6.20 5.71 -1.46
CA LEU A 103 6.78 6.39 -2.62
C LEU A 103 7.43 5.41 -3.62
N ALA A 104 8.07 4.36 -3.11
CA ALA A 104 8.76 3.39 -3.96
C ALA A 104 7.85 2.31 -4.54
N SER A 105 6.80 1.89 -3.82
CA SER A 105 5.90 0.81 -4.22
C SER A 105 4.49 1.28 -4.55
N GLY A 106 3.86 2.10 -3.73
CA GLY A 106 2.47 2.56 -3.91
C GLY A 106 2.31 3.57 -5.06
N LEU A 107 3.16 4.58 -5.09
CA LEU A 107 3.09 5.62 -6.14
C LEU A 107 3.23 5.06 -7.57
N PRO A 108 4.15 4.12 -7.86
CA PRO A 108 4.22 3.50 -9.19
C PRO A 108 2.95 2.77 -9.62
N LEU A 109 2.16 2.18 -8.69
CA LEU A 109 0.88 1.53 -9.02
C LEU A 109 -0.13 2.59 -9.52
N ILE A 110 -0.15 3.75 -8.88
CA ILE A 110 -1.03 4.86 -9.28
C ILE A 110 -0.63 5.39 -10.65
N ILE A 111 0.67 5.52 -10.92
CA ILE A 111 1.20 5.95 -12.22
C ILE A 111 0.87 4.93 -13.33
N ALA A 112 0.84 3.64 -13.00
CA ALA A 112 0.48 2.59 -13.95
C ALA A 112 -1.04 2.53 -14.23
N THR A 113 -1.88 3.04 -13.33
CA THR A 113 -3.35 2.97 -13.42
C THR A 113 -3.93 3.50 -14.73
N PRO A 114 -3.48 4.63 -15.32
CA PRO A 114 -4.00 5.09 -16.60
C PRO A 114 -3.83 4.08 -17.73
N VAL A 115 -2.69 3.44 -17.83
CA VAL A 115 -2.42 2.42 -18.85
C VAL A 115 -3.26 1.15 -18.60
N LEU A 116 -3.35 0.73 -17.36
CA LEU A 116 -4.12 -0.44 -16.95
C LEU A 116 -5.63 -0.22 -17.05
N GLY A 117 -6.10 1.02 -16.81
CA GLY A 117 -7.49 1.41 -17.01
C GLY A 117 -7.93 1.26 -18.46
N LEU A 118 -7.08 1.65 -19.43
CA LEU A 118 -7.34 1.41 -20.84
C LEU A 118 -7.48 -0.08 -21.17
N LEU A 119 -6.64 -0.92 -20.56
CA LEU A 119 -6.69 -2.37 -20.75
C LEU A 119 -8.00 -2.98 -20.20
N LEU A 120 -8.54 -2.40 -19.15
CA LEU A 120 -9.83 -2.79 -18.53
C LEU A 120 -11.03 -2.07 -19.18
N ASN A 121 -10.84 -1.37 -20.30
CA ASN A 121 -11.87 -0.62 -21.00
C ASN A 121 -12.55 0.46 -20.12
N LEU A 122 -11.81 1.06 -19.18
CA LEU A 122 -12.25 2.23 -18.44
C LEU A 122 -12.09 3.49 -19.29
N ASP A 123 -13.09 4.37 -19.24
CA ASP A 123 -12.98 5.70 -19.83
C ASP A 123 -12.07 6.63 -19.00
N VAL A 124 -11.75 7.80 -19.53
CA VAL A 124 -10.83 8.74 -18.87
C VAL A 124 -11.36 9.22 -17.51
N PRO A 125 -12.65 9.60 -17.37
CA PRO A 125 -13.24 9.97 -16.08
C PRO A 125 -13.16 8.84 -15.05
N ALA A 126 -13.49 7.61 -15.40
CA ALA A 126 -13.42 6.45 -14.54
C ALA A 126 -11.98 6.17 -14.10
N THR A 127 -11.05 6.17 -15.05
CA THR A 127 -9.62 5.94 -14.77
C THR A 127 -9.05 7.00 -13.85
N SER A 128 -9.40 8.28 -14.04
CA SER A 128 -8.96 9.37 -13.17
C SER A 128 -9.53 9.25 -11.75
N ALA A 129 -10.79 8.83 -11.61
CA ALA A 129 -11.41 8.58 -10.32
C ALA A 129 -10.73 7.43 -9.57
N VAL A 130 -10.44 6.31 -10.26
CA VAL A 130 -9.70 5.19 -9.67
C VAL A 130 -8.29 5.62 -9.26
N ALA A 131 -7.57 6.36 -10.10
CA ALA A 131 -6.25 6.86 -9.74
C ALA A 131 -6.28 7.77 -8.52
N LEU A 132 -7.30 8.65 -8.42
CA LEU A 132 -7.49 9.53 -7.27
C LEU A 132 -7.82 8.75 -6.00
N THR A 133 -8.70 7.76 -6.07
CA THR A 133 -9.04 6.91 -4.91
C THR A 133 -7.85 6.07 -4.48
N LEU A 134 -7.06 5.51 -5.39
CA LEU A 134 -5.81 4.81 -5.08
C LEU A 134 -4.80 5.76 -4.44
N LEU A 135 -4.65 6.99 -4.92
CA LEU A 135 -3.77 7.99 -4.32
C LEU A 135 -4.19 8.31 -2.87
N ALA A 136 -5.47 8.43 -2.62
CA ALA A 136 -6.01 8.70 -1.28
C ALA A 136 -5.92 7.50 -0.34
N GLY A 137 -6.08 6.27 -0.83
CA GLY A 137 -6.24 5.09 0.01
C GLY A 137 -5.01 4.18 0.11
N THR A 138 -4.09 4.18 -0.86
CA THR A 138 -2.87 3.36 -0.75
C THR A 138 -1.94 3.77 0.39
N PRO A 139 -1.88 5.05 0.84
CA PRO A 139 -1.21 5.38 2.10
C PRO A 139 -1.80 4.60 3.29
N ALA A 140 -3.14 4.47 3.37
CA ALA A 140 -3.76 3.68 4.44
C ALA A 140 -3.30 2.21 4.41
N LEU A 141 -3.21 1.59 3.24
CA LEU A 141 -2.71 0.21 3.09
C LEU A 141 -1.27 0.08 3.60
N THR A 142 -0.41 1.05 3.29
CA THR A 142 0.99 1.05 3.72
C THR A 142 1.11 1.27 5.24
N PHE A 143 0.41 2.26 5.78
CA PHE A 143 0.53 2.61 7.20
C PHE A 143 -0.18 1.62 8.13
N THR A 144 -1.29 1.00 7.72
CA THR A 144 -1.86 -0.14 8.45
C THR A 144 -1.03 -1.40 8.29
N GLY A 145 -0.53 -1.66 7.08
CA GLY A 145 0.33 -2.80 6.79
C GLY A 145 1.66 -2.78 7.55
N MET A 146 2.17 -1.58 7.83
CA MET A 146 3.37 -1.39 8.66
C MET A 146 3.22 -2.00 10.06
N ILE A 147 2.02 -1.99 10.65
CA ILE A 147 1.75 -2.61 11.96
C ILE A 147 2.00 -4.12 11.86
N GLY A 148 1.46 -4.74 10.82
CA GLY A 148 1.67 -6.17 10.55
C GLY A 148 3.13 -6.50 10.29
N ALA A 149 3.85 -5.66 9.53
CA ALA A 149 5.27 -5.84 9.26
C ALA A 149 6.12 -5.75 10.54
N ALA A 150 5.82 -4.81 11.44
CA ALA A 150 6.49 -4.69 12.74
C ALA A 150 6.27 -5.95 13.60
N LEU A 151 5.03 -6.43 13.70
CA LEU A 151 4.70 -7.65 14.44
C LEU A 151 5.32 -8.91 13.81
N ALA A 152 5.41 -8.99 12.48
CA ALA A 152 6.02 -10.11 11.80
C ALA A 152 7.51 -10.25 12.12
N VAL A 153 8.22 -9.13 12.21
CA VAL A 153 9.64 -9.10 12.60
C VAL A 153 9.82 -9.50 14.06
N THR A 154 9.05 -8.94 14.97
CA THR A 154 9.20 -9.23 16.43
C THR A 154 8.84 -10.67 16.78
N LEU A 155 7.88 -11.27 16.08
CA LEU A 155 7.47 -12.66 16.33
C LEU A 155 8.26 -13.69 15.53
N HIS A 156 9.24 -13.27 14.72
CA HIS A 156 10.03 -14.14 13.83
C HIS A 156 9.14 -15.06 12.95
N ARG A 157 7.93 -14.63 12.62
CA ARG A 157 6.95 -15.31 11.78
C ARG A 157 6.64 -14.45 10.57
N GLY A 158 7.26 -14.78 9.43
CA GLY A 158 7.15 -14.01 8.17
C GLY A 158 5.75 -13.93 7.59
N GLY A 159 5.65 -13.59 6.32
CA GLY A 159 4.51 -13.15 5.52
C GLY A 159 3.10 -13.69 5.81
N LEU A 160 2.95 -14.91 6.35
CA LEU A 160 1.64 -15.46 6.70
C LEU A 160 0.96 -14.65 7.83
N LEU A 161 1.74 -14.30 8.88
CA LEU A 161 1.22 -13.50 9.99
C LEU A 161 0.84 -12.09 9.52
N LEU A 162 1.68 -11.50 8.66
CA LEU A 162 1.42 -10.22 8.05
C LEU A 162 0.08 -10.23 7.31
N ALA A 163 -0.15 -11.22 6.43
CA ALA A 163 -1.40 -11.32 5.67
C ALA A 163 -2.62 -11.47 6.58
N VAL A 164 -2.57 -12.37 7.56
CA VAL A 164 -3.68 -12.63 8.49
C VAL A 164 -4.05 -11.37 9.30
N LEU A 165 -3.09 -10.55 9.63
CA LEU A 165 -3.31 -9.35 10.46
C LEU A 165 -3.68 -8.12 9.61
N VAL A 166 -3.04 -7.95 8.46
CA VAL A 166 -3.24 -6.77 7.61
C VAL A 166 -4.51 -6.86 6.78
N LEU A 167 -4.90 -8.05 6.28
CA LEU A 167 -6.09 -8.21 5.45
C LEU A 167 -7.36 -7.68 6.14
N PRO A 168 -7.70 -8.07 7.39
CA PRO A 168 -8.90 -7.53 8.05
C PRO A 168 -8.87 -6.01 8.22
N LEU A 169 -7.70 -5.44 8.52
CA LEU A 169 -7.53 -3.99 8.69
C LEU A 169 -7.65 -3.24 7.35
N SER A 170 -7.34 -3.91 6.24
CA SER A 170 -7.41 -3.33 4.90
C SER A 170 -8.80 -3.41 4.28
N ILE A 171 -9.70 -4.27 4.79
CA ILE A 171 -11.06 -4.44 4.25
C ILE A 171 -11.83 -3.11 4.18
N PRO A 172 -11.89 -2.26 5.24
CA PRO A 172 -12.59 -0.98 5.14
C PRO A 172 -12.01 -0.06 4.06
N VAL A 173 -10.68 -0.02 3.93
CA VAL A 173 -10.00 0.77 2.90
C VAL A 173 -10.38 0.28 1.50
N LEU A 174 -10.40 -1.04 1.30
CA LEU A 174 -10.80 -1.66 0.04
C LEU A 174 -12.27 -1.36 -0.30
N ILE A 175 -13.19 -1.53 0.68
CA ILE A 175 -14.62 -1.29 0.47
C ILE A 175 -14.86 0.16 0.03
N PHE A 176 -14.34 1.14 0.77
CA PHE A 176 -14.57 2.56 0.45
C PHE A 176 -13.78 3.01 -0.78
N GLY A 177 -12.62 2.42 -1.05
CA GLY A 177 -11.85 2.68 -2.26
C GLY A 177 -12.58 2.22 -3.52
N VAL A 178 -13.09 1.00 -3.52
CA VAL A 178 -13.90 0.45 -4.62
C VAL A 178 -15.21 1.23 -4.75
N ALA A 179 -15.94 1.44 -3.64
CA ALA A 179 -17.21 2.14 -3.66
C ALA A 179 -17.09 3.58 -4.19
N ALA A 180 -16.04 4.32 -3.81
CA ALA A 180 -15.78 5.64 -4.35
C ALA A 180 -15.47 5.58 -5.85
N SER A 181 -14.66 4.63 -6.28
CA SER A 181 -14.32 4.44 -7.69
C SER A 181 -15.53 4.10 -8.54
N GLU A 182 -16.39 3.18 -8.08
CA GLU A 182 -17.63 2.78 -8.77
C GLU A 182 -18.66 3.91 -8.82
N ALA A 183 -18.79 4.70 -7.75
CA ALA A 183 -19.71 5.85 -7.72
C ALA A 183 -19.38 6.90 -8.80
N ALA A 184 -18.12 7.04 -9.14
CA ALA A 184 -17.71 7.93 -10.23
C ALA A 184 -18.06 7.40 -11.64
N ILE A 185 -18.27 6.07 -11.77
CA ILE A 185 -18.55 5.41 -13.06
C ILE A 185 -20.05 5.23 -13.28
N THR A 186 -20.78 4.76 -12.25
CA THR A 186 -22.18 4.34 -12.40
C THR A 186 -23.22 5.41 -12.03
N GLY A 187 -22.81 6.52 -11.47
CA GLY A 187 -23.57 7.75 -11.36
C GLY A 187 -24.77 7.87 -10.39
N PRO A 188 -25.39 6.83 -9.80
CA PRO A 188 -26.50 7.08 -8.86
C PRO A 188 -26.05 7.39 -7.43
N HIS A 189 -24.82 7.04 -7.08
CA HIS A 189 -24.27 7.26 -5.74
C HIS A 189 -23.29 8.44 -5.72
N SER A 190 -23.27 9.20 -4.61
CA SER A 190 -22.33 10.31 -4.49
C SER A 190 -20.90 9.80 -4.26
N PHE A 191 -19.97 10.19 -5.12
CA PHE A 191 -18.54 9.96 -4.96
C PHE A 191 -18.00 10.47 -3.60
N GLY A 192 -18.53 11.63 -3.15
CA GLY A 192 -17.98 12.37 -2.02
C GLY A 192 -18.00 11.62 -0.69
N ALA A 193 -19.08 10.91 -0.37
CA ALA A 193 -19.21 10.23 0.92
C ALA A 193 -18.19 9.07 1.08
N PRO A 194 -18.11 8.06 0.19
CA PRO A 194 -17.13 6.99 0.33
C PRO A 194 -15.69 7.51 0.18
N PHE A 195 -15.45 8.52 -0.65
CA PHE A 195 -14.13 9.15 -0.78
C PHE A 195 -13.70 9.87 0.50
N ALA A 196 -14.60 10.61 1.15
CA ALA A 196 -14.31 11.27 2.43
C ALA A 196 -13.97 10.25 3.54
N ILE A 197 -14.68 9.11 3.59
CA ILE A 197 -14.38 8.02 4.53
C ILE A 197 -13.01 7.41 4.21
N LEU A 198 -12.70 7.19 2.95
CA LEU A 198 -11.38 6.69 2.52
C LEU A 198 -10.26 7.63 2.96
N CYS A 199 -10.41 8.95 2.77
CA CYS A 199 -9.46 9.95 3.23
C CYS A 199 -9.32 9.94 4.76
N ALA A 200 -10.43 9.82 5.50
CA ALA A 200 -10.41 9.73 6.95
C ALA A 200 -9.65 8.49 7.43
N LEU A 201 -9.88 7.33 6.81
CA LEU A 201 -9.14 6.09 7.10
C LEU A 201 -7.63 6.26 6.85
N SER A 202 -7.26 6.94 5.77
CA SER A 202 -5.85 7.24 5.48
C SER A 202 -5.23 8.17 6.51
N LEU A 203 -5.91 9.23 6.92
CA LEU A 203 -5.42 10.15 7.95
C LEU A 203 -5.27 9.46 9.30
N VAL A 204 -6.23 8.63 9.69
CA VAL A 204 -6.15 7.83 10.93
C VAL A 204 -4.96 6.87 10.88
N SER A 205 -4.78 6.16 9.78
CA SER A 205 -3.66 5.20 9.62
C SER A 205 -2.30 5.89 9.64
N LEU A 206 -2.18 7.09 9.05
CA LEU A 206 -0.96 7.92 9.08
C LEU A 206 -0.51 8.26 10.51
N VAL A 207 -1.45 8.37 11.44
CA VAL A 207 -1.15 8.64 12.85
C VAL A 207 -0.99 7.34 13.62
N VAL A 208 -1.99 6.46 13.58
CA VAL A 208 -2.02 5.22 14.39
C VAL A 208 -0.93 4.23 13.97
N GLY A 209 -0.67 4.10 12.66
CA GLY A 209 0.29 3.14 12.12
C GLY A 209 1.70 3.26 12.73
N PRO A 210 2.35 4.44 12.65
CA PRO A 210 3.69 4.63 13.20
C PRO A 210 3.77 4.40 14.71
N PHE A 211 2.76 4.82 15.47
CA PHE A 211 2.72 4.59 16.91
C PHE A 211 2.59 3.11 17.26
N ALA A 212 1.66 2.40 16.62
CA ALA A 212 1.46 0.98 16.86
C ALA A 212 2.69 0.15 16.44
N ALA A 213 3.30 0.47 15.29
CA ALA A 213 4.53 -0.18 14.84
C ALA A 213 5.70 0.08 15.80
N ALA A 214 5.89 1.31 16.26
CA ALA A 214 6.95 1.64 17.22
C ALA A 214 6.78 0.90 18.57
N VAL A 215 5.54 0.81 19.07
CA VAL A 215 5.25 0.04 20.28
C VAL A 215 5.58 -1.44 20.09
N SER A 216 5.17 -2.02 18.95
CA SER A 216 5.46 -3.43 18.62
C SER A 216 6.96 -3.71 18.55
N LEU A 217 7.73 -2.83 17.88
CA LEU A 217 9.17 -2.99 17.74
C LEU A 217 9.90 -2.86 19.10
N ARG A 218 9.51 -1.92 19.97
CA ARG A 218 10.12 -1.78 21.31
C ARG A 218 9.98 -3.05 22.14
N HIS A 219 8.79 -3.68 22.15
CA HIS A 219 8.59 -4.93 22.91
C HIS A 219 9.27 -6.15 22.30
N GLY A 220 9.68 -6.09 21.06
CA GLY A 220 10.39 -7.19 20.41
C GLY A 220 11.91 -7.07 20.46
N LEU A 221 12.43 -5.91 20.86
CA LEU A 221 13.87 -5.64 21.01
C LEU A 221 14.34 -5.75 22.49
N ASP A 222 13.40 -5.81 23.45
CA ASP A 222 13.64 -6.11 24.86
C ASP A 222 13.71 -7.61 25.10
#